data_e8e2c27e2ebd0dcf252228a194c0673b
#
_entry.id   e8e2c27e2ebd0dcf252228a194c0673b
#
_cell.length_a   1.000
_cell.length_b   1.000
_cell.length_c   1.000
_cell.angle_alpha   90.00
_cell.angle_beta   90.00
_cell.angle_gamma   90.00
#
_symmetry.space_group_name_H-M   'P 1'
#
loop_
_entity.id
_entity.type
_entity.pdbx_description
1 polymer ?
#
loop_
_entity_poly.entity_id
_entity_poly.type
_entity_poly.pdbx_seq_one_letter_code
_entity_poly.pdbx_strand_id
1 'polypeptide(L)'
;MQIPSAILTLVLGMALVLGGLWIGQTINLLPIDASINAPIYDELFKVLFTIGIILFVGITGLLIFSLIRFRRRSDQIGDGVAIEGNLPLEIFWTAVPAIVVLFVGLYSYDIYDRMGGMVPLAHDHMGGMHEERIWGGISSGSVGSEMVPDVLPIEVTAMQFSFLFHYPDGDITAGELHVPADRPVTLRMESKDVIHAFWVPEFRLKQDIIPGQPTQLSFTATRPGRYPIVCAELCGPYHLSLIHISEPTRPY
;
A
#
# COMPACT_ATOMS: atom_id res chain seq x y z
N MET A 1 -48.94 -8.55 -6.90
CA MET A 1 -47.93 -8.41 -7.98
C MET A 1 -46.67 -9.16 -7.54
N GLN A 2 -46.28 -10.22 -8.26
CA GLN A 2 -45.01 -10.89 -8.01
C GLN A 2 -43.89 -10.08 -8.72
N ILE A 3 -43.01 -9.50 -7.97
CA ILE A 3 -41.84 -8.82 -8.56
C ILE A 3 -40.99 -9.88 -9.24
N PRO A 4 -40.65 -9.73 -10.55
CA PRO A 4 -39.78 -10.69 -11.23
C PRO A 4 -38.44 -10.78 -10.49
N SER A 5 -37.94 -12.00 -10.27
CA SER A 5 -36.69 -12.25 -9.55
C SER A 5 -35.48 -11.48 -10.17
N ALA A 6 -35.48 -11.28 -11.47
CA ALA A 6 -34.46 -10.49 -12.17
C ALA A 6 -34.43 -9.02 -11.71
N ILE A 7 -35.60 -8.40 -11.52
CA ILE A 7 -35.68 -7.01 -11.04
C ILE A 7 -35.16 -6.92 -9.59
N LEU A 8 -35.56 -7.87 -8.75
CA LEU A 8 -35.08 -7.90 -7.37
C LEU A 8 -33.58 -8.06 -7.28
N THR A 9 -32.99 -8.97 -8.07
CA THR A 9 -31.54 -9.18 -8.12
C THR A 9 -30.82 -7.94 -8.61
N LEU A 10 -31.33 -7.27 -9.63
CA LEU A 10 -30.74 -6.04 -10.16
C LEU A 10 -30.78 -4.90 -9.14
N VAL A 11 -31.91 -4.72 -8.44
CA VAL A 11 -32.04 -3.68 -7.38
C VAL A 11 -31.09 -3.96 -6.22
N LEU A 12 -31.00 -5.21 -5.75
CA LEU A 12 -30.08 -5.61 -4.68
C LEU A 12 -28.61 -5.44 -5.10
N GLY A 13 -28.27 -5.83 -6.33
CA GLY A 13 -26.92 -5.63 -6.86
C GLY A 13 -26.55 -4.16 -6.97
N MET A 14 -27.48 -3.33 -7.45
CA MET A 14 -27.28 -1.87 -7.53
C MET A 14 -27.14 -1.25 -6.14
N ALA A 15 -27.98 -1.64 -5.19
CA ALA A 15 -27.89 -1.17 -3.80
C ALA A 15 -26.55 -1.56 -3.15
N LEU A 16 -26.07 -2.78 -3.41
CA LEU A 16 -24.76 -3.24 -2.94
C LEU A 16 -23.61 -2.38 -3.50
N VAL A 17 -23.62 -2.14 -4.81
CA VAL A 17 -22.57 -1.34 -5.46
C VAL A 17 -22.59 0.11 -4.98
N LEU A 18 -23.77 0.75 -4.99
CA LEU A 18 -23.92 2.14 -4.53
C LEU A 18 -23.60 2.29 -3.04
N GLY A 19 -24.03 1.34 -2.22
CA GLY A 19 -23.70 1.31 -0.79
C GLY A 19 -22.21 1.14 -0.55
N GLY A 20 -21.55 0.25 -1.27
CA GLY A 20 -20.10 0.05 -1.21
C GLY A 20 -19.32 1.28 -1.65
N LEU A 21 -19.73 1.93 -2.74
CA LEU A 21 -19.15 3.19 -3.20
C LEU A 21 -19.31 4.31 -2.16
N TRP A 22 -20.50 4.43 -1.58
CA TRP A 22 -20.75 5.42 -0.53
C TRP A 22 -19.88 5.19 0.70
N ILE A 23 -19.80 3.96 1.20
CA ILE A 23 -18.97 3.59 2.35
C ILE A 23 -17.49 3.84 2.03
N GLY A 24 -17.00 3.36 0.89
CA GLY A 24 -15.60 3.48 0.50
C GLY A 24 -15.12 4.93 0.34
N GLN A 25 -16.03 5.86 0.03
CA GLN A 25 -15.69 7.27 -0.11
C GLN A 25 -15.88 8.08 1.18
N THR A 26 -16.77 7.67 2.06
CA THR A 26 -17.09 8.43 3.28
C THR A 26 -16.27 8.01 4.49
N ILE A 27 -15.88 6.73 4.58
CA ILE A 27 -15.10 6.23 5.70
C ILE A 27 -13.61 6.48 5.45
N ASN A 28 -12.99 7.28 6.30
CA ASN A 28 -11.56 7.48 6.31
C ASN A 28 -10.94 6.66 7.44
N LEU A 29 -10.21 5.60 7.08
CA LEU A 29 -9.52 4.69 8.02
C LEU A 29 -8.04 5.02 8.18
N LEU A 30 -7.50 5.88 7.33
CA LEU A 30 -6.08 6.21 7.32
C LEU A 30 -5.80 7.39 8.27
N PRO A 31 -4.60 7.44 8.88
CA PRO A 31 -4.18 8.60 9.65
C PRO A 31 -4.05 9.83 8.76
N ILE A 32 -3.75 10.97 9.35
CA ILE A 32 -3.54 12.22 8.59
C ILE A 32 -2.46 12.03 7.53
N ASP A 33 -2.64 12.63 6.38
CA ASP A 33 -1.65 12.70 5.32
C ASP A 33 -0.58 13.76 5.66
N ALA A 34 0.68 13.37 5.62
CA ALA A 34 1.80 14.26 5.97
C ALA A 34 2.97 14.18 4.97
N SER A 35 2.77 13.56 3.81
CA SER A 35 3.74 13.54 2.71
C SER A 35 3.07 13.77 1.35
N ILE A 36 3.88 14.10 0.33
CA ILE A 36 3.40 14.26 -1.06
C ILE A 36 2.79 12.95 -1.59
N ASN A 37 3.31 11.80 -1.19
CA ASN A 37 2.84 10.49 -1.65
C ASN A 37 1.56 10.01 -0.95
N ALA A 38 1.24 10.56 0.23
CA ALA A 38 0.09 10.10 1.01
C ALA A 38 -1.25 10.21 0.26
N PRO A 39 -1.60 11.32 -0.40
CA PRO A 39 -2.85 11.42 -1.16
C PRO A 39 -2.94 10.41 -2.30
N ILE A 40 -1.81 10.13 -2.98
CA ILE A 40 -1.75 9.19 -4.11
C ILE A 40 -2.05 7.76 -3.61
N TYR A 41 -1.43 7.37 -2.51
CA TYR A 41 -1.71 6.08 -1.86
C TYR A 41 -3.16 5.98 -1.37
N ASP A 42 -3.69 7.06 -0.79
CA ASP A 42 -5.05 7.09 -0.24
C ASP A 42 -6.12 6.89 -1.32
N GLU A 43 -5.87 7.34 -2.56
CA GLU A 43 -6.73 7.05 -3.71
C GLU A 43 -6.77 5.54 -4.00
N LEU A 44 -5.61 4.90 -4.07
CA LEU A 44 -5.51 3.44 -4.25
C LEU A 44 -6.24 2.70 -3.13
N PHE A 45 -5.97 3.09 -1.87
CA PHE A 45 -6.61 2.47 -0.72
C PHE A 45 -8.14 2.57 -0.78
N LYS A 46 -8.71 3.72 -1.15
CA LYS A 46 -10.16 3.90 -1.30
C LYS A 46 -10.76 2.98 -2.35
N VAL A 47 -10.07 2.81 -3.49
CA VAL A 47 -10.52 1.88 -4.54
C VAL A 47 -10.51 0.44 -4.03
N LEU A 48 -9.41 -0.01 -3.42
CA LEU A 48 -9.28 -1.36 -2.88
C LEU A 48 -10.28 -1.62 -1.76
N PHE A 49 -10.47 -0.67 -0.85
CA PHE A 49 -11.42 -0.75 0.25
C PHE A 49 -12.87 -0.84 -0.26
N THR A 50 -13.22 -0.04 -1.27
CA THR A 50 -14.54 -0.09 -1.92
C THR A 50 -14.81 -1.46 -2.54
N ILE A 51 -13.87 -1.98 -3.33
CA ILE A 51 -13.98 -3.33 -3.94
C ILE A 51 -14.09 -4.39 -2.85
N GLY A 52 -13.25 -4.29 -1.81
CA GLY A 52 -13.27 -5.21 -0.67
C GLY A 52 -14.62 -5.25 0.05
N ILE A 53 -15.23 -4.09 0.32
CA ILE A 53 -16.55 -4.00 0.96
C ILE A 53 -17.63 -4.61 0.07
N ILE A 54 -17.67 -4.27 -1.22
CA ILE A 54 -18.68 -4.81 -2.15
C ILE A 54 -18.60 -6.33 -2.19
N LEU A 55 -17.40 -6.88 -2.33
CA LEU A 55 -17.19 -8.32 -2.35
C LEU A 55 -17.53 -8.97 -1.00
N PHE A 56 -17.06 -8.40 0.10
CA PHE A 56 -17.31 -8.94 1.45
C PHE A 56 -18.80 -8.98 1.79
N VAL A 57 -19.49 -7.87 1.60
CA VAL A 57 -20.93 -7.78 1.89
C VAL A 57 -21.74 -8.65 0.93
N GLY A 58 -21.38 -8.68 -0.35
CA GLY A 58 -22.04 -9.50 -1.37
C GLY A 58 -21.90 -10.99 -1.07
N ILE A 59 -20.70 -11.48 -0.85
CA ILE A 59 -20.43 -12.91 -0.59
C ILE A 59 -21.02 -13.32 0.76
N THR A 60 -20.78 -12.54 1.82
CA THR A 60 -21.30 -12.84 3.16
C THR A 60 -22.84 -12.80 3.18
N GLY A 61 -23.45 -11.80 2.52
CA GLY A 61 -24.89 -11.70 2.39
C GLY A 61 -25.50 -12.88 1.64
N LEU A 62 -24.88 -13.30 0.54
CA LEU A 62 -25.31 -14.49 -0.22
C LEU A 62 -25.17 -15.77 0.62
N LEU A 63 -24.07 -15.91 1.37
CA LEU A 63 -23.85 -17.05 2.26
C LEU A 63 -24.91 -17.11 3.36
N ILE A 64 -25.15 -16.01 4.06
CA ILE A 64 -26.16 -15.91 5.13
C ILE A 64 -27.56 -16.21 4.55
N PHE A 65 -27.90 -15.60 3.41
CA PHE A 65 -29.15 -15.88 2.73
C PHE A 65 -29.32 -17.38 2.42
N SER A 66 -28.28 -18.03 1.89
CA SER A 66 -28.30 -19.44 1.56
C SER A 66 -28.46 -20.33 2.79
N LEU A 67 -27.76 -20.03 3.89
CA LEU A 67 -27.87 -20.75 5.16
C LEU A 67 -29.28 -20.65 5.77
N ILE A 68 -29.93 -19.50 5.65
CA ILE A 68 -31.29 -19.31 6.17
C ILE A 68 -32.30 -19.94 5.24
N ARG A 69 -32.22 -19.69 3.93
CA ARG A 69 -33.26 -20.07 2.96
C ARG A 69 -33.26 -21.55 2.63
N PHE A 70 -32.09 -22.17 2.60
CA PHE A 70 -31.92 -23.58 2.23
C PHE A 70 -31.58 -24.47 3.43
N ARG A 71 -31.80 -23.98 4.64
CA ARG A 71 -31.63 -24.79 5.86
C ARG A 71 -32.52 -26.03 5.82
N ARG A 72 -31.95 -27.21 6.01
CA ARG A 72 -32.67 -28.48 6.14
C ARG A 72 -33.57 -28.42 7.37
N ARG A 73 -34.82 -28.82 7.20
CA ARG A 73 -35.75 -29.01 8.29
C ARG A 73 -35.67 -30.44 8.81
N SER A 74 -35.94 -30.66 10.11
CA SER A 74 -35.79 -31.96 10.75
C SER A 74 -36.76 -33.05 10.22
N ASP A 75 -37.81 -32.63 9.53
CA ASP A 75 -38.81 -33.49 8.90
C ASP A 75 -38.49 -33.89 7.45
N GLN A 76 -37.46 -33.33 6.88
CA GLN A 76 -37.04 -33.64 5.50
C GLN A 76 -36.11 -34.86 5.47
N ILE A 77 -36.62 -35.96 4.92
CA ILE A 77 -35.87 -37.19 4.66
C ILE A 77 -35.47 -37.21 3.17
N GLY A 78 -34.19 -37.25 2.89
CA GLY A 78 -33.66 -37.31 1.54
C GLY A 78 -32.45 -36.41 1.30
N ASP A 79 -31.71 -36.70 0.26
CA ASP A 79 -30.57 -35.88 -0.16
C ASP A 79 -31.06 -34.71 -1.02
N GLY A 80 -30.22 -33.68 -1.14
CA GLY A 80 -30.48 -32.55 -2.04
C GLY A 80 -30.51 -32.98 -3.52
N VAL A 81 -31.07 -32.10 -4.35
CA VAL A 81 -31.08 -32.33 -5.80
C VAL A 81 -29.62 -32.35 -6.29
N ALA A 82 -29.24 -33.41 -7.03
CA ALA A 82 -27.94 -33.48 -7.69
C ALA A 82 -27.91 -32.44 -8.81
N ILE A 83 -27.24 -31.32 -8.56
CA ILE A 83 -27.01 -30.27 -9.56
C ILE A 83 -25.60 -30.47 -10.10
N GLU A 84 -25.50 -30.82 -11.38
CA GLU A 84 -24.25 -30.83 -12.12
C GLU A 84 -23.89 -29.41 -12.55
N GLY A 85 -22.66 -29.17 -13.04
CA GLY A 85 -22.14 -27.86 -13.36
C GLY A 85 -23.00 -26.97 -14.27
N ASN A 86 -22.74 -25.69 -14.25
CA ASN A 86 -23.38 -24.70 -15.13
C ASN A 86 -22.28 -23.85 -15.79
N LEU A 87 -21.91 -24.23 -17.01
CA LEU A 87 -20.79 -23.60 -17.74
C LEU A 87 -20.91 -22.06 -17.84
N PRO A 88 -22.04 -21.44 -18.16
CA PRO A 88 -22.14 -19.97 -18.15
C PRO A 88 -21.85 -19.34 -16.80
N LEU A 89 -22.33 -19.95 -15.71
CA LEU A 89 -22.06 -19.48 -14.36
C LEU A 89 -20.60 -19.68 -13.98
N GLU A 90 -19.99 -20.78 -14.37
CA GLU A 90 -18.55 -21.08 -14.14
C GLU A 90 -17.66 -20.07 -14.84
N ILE A 91 -17.97 -19.75 -16.10
CA ILE A 91 -17.25 -18.71 -16.86
C ILE A 91 -17.41 -17.36 -16.16
N PHE A 92 -18.61 -17.02 -15.71
CA PHE A 92 -18.88 -15.73 -15.04
C PHE A 92 -18.06 -15.55 -13.76
N TRP A 93 -18.10 -16.53 -12.84
CA TRP A 93 -17.38 -16.39 -11.57
C TRP A 93 -15.85 -16.53 -11.68
N THR A 94 -15.36 -17.03 -12.81
CA THR A 94 -13.92 -17.05 -13.12
C THR A 94 -13.48 -15.76 -13.80
N ALA A 95 -14.22 -15.31 -14.81
CA ALA A 95 -13.84 -14.15 -15.62
C ALA A 95 -13.93 -12.84 -14.82
N VAL A 96 -14.98 -12.65 -14.02
CA VAL A 96 -15.17 -11.40 -13.27
C VAL A 96 -14.06 -11.15 -12.26
N PRO A 97 -13.69 -12.07 -11.36
CA PRO A 97 -12.55 -11.88 -10.47
C PRO A 97 -11.22 -11.71 -11.22
N ALA A 98 -11.01 -12.44 -12.31
CA ALA A 98 -9.79 -12.30 -13.11
C ALA A 98 -9.64 -10.88 -13.68
N ILE A 99 -10.73 -10.31 -14.21
CA ILE A 99 -10.74 -8.93 -14.71
C ILE A 99 -10.49 -7.92 -13.56
N VAL A 100 -11.13 -8.12 -12.39
CA VAL A 100 -10.93 -7.26 -11.23
C VAL A 100 -9.47 -7.30 -10.75
N VAL A 101 -8.87 -8.50 -10.65
CA VAL A 101 -7.45 -8.65 -10.24
C VAL A 101 -6.52 -7.99 -11.25
N LEU A 102 -6.77 -8.17 -12.56
CA LEU A 102 -5.97 -7.49 -13.59
C LEU A 102 -6.08 -5.97 -13.48
N PHE A 103 -7.28 -5.44 -13.34
CA PHE A 103 -7.49 -4.00 -13.16
C PHE A 103 -6.77 -3.46 -11.92
N VAL A 104 -6.95 -4.13 -10.77
CA VAL A 104 -6.31 -3.74 -9.51
C VAL A 104 -4.79 -3.80 -9.63
N GLY A 105 -4.25 -4.84 -10.27
CA GLY A 105 -2.81 -4.98 -10.50
C GLY A 105 -2.23 -3.85 -11.34
N LEU A 106 -2.85 -3.53 -12.48
CA LEU A 106 -2.42 -2.44 -13.36
C LEU A 106 -2.54 -1.08 -12.67
N TYR A 107 -3.63 -0.84 -11.95
CA TYR A 107 -3.85 0.40 -11.22
C TYR A 107 -2.86 0.57 -10.06
N SER A 108 -2.59 -0.50 -9.31
CA SER A 108 -1.59 -0.48 -8.23
C SER A 108 -0.18 -0.22 -8.77
N TYR A 109 0.15 -0.77 -9.94
CA TYR A 109 1.43 -0.53 -10.60
C TYR A 109 1.59 0.94 -10.99
N ASP A 110 0.57 1.56 -11.61
CA ASP A 110 0.58 2.98 -11.95
C ASP A 110 0.79 3.87 -10.72
N ILE A 111 0.07 3.60 -9.63
CA ILE A 111 0.22 4.32 -8.36
C ILE A 111 1.63 4.17 -7.79
N TYR A 112 2.18 2.95 -7.79
CA TYR A 112 3.51 2.66 -7.29
C TYR A 112 4.60 3.40 -8.09
N ASP A 113 4.48 3.42 -9.43
CA ASP A 113 5.39 4.16 -10.32
C ASP A 113 5.33 5.67 -10.05
N ARG A 114 4.13 6.24 -9.91
CA ARG A 114 3.91 7.64 -9.56
C ARG A 114 4.49 8.02 -8.19
N MET A 115 4.56 7.09 -7.25
CA MET A 115 5.19 7.29 -5.94
C MET A 115 6.72 7.18 -5.96
N GLY A 116 7.34 6.93 -7.12
CA GLY A 116 8.78 6.79 -7.28
C GLY A 116 9.35 5.44 -6.86
N GLY A 117 8.51 4.40 -6.72
CA GLY A 117 8.90 3.08 -6.24
C GLY A 117 9.77 2.25 -7.19
N MET A 118 9.94 2.68 -8.45
CA MET A 118 10.73 1.96 -9.47
C MET A 118 12.08 2.64 -9.78
N VAL A 119 12.53 3.57 -8.94
CA VAL A 119 13.85 4.19 -9.15
C VAL A 119 14.93 3.16 -8.88
N PRO A 120 15.77 2.79 -9.88
CA PRO A 120 16.90 1.89 -9.66
C PRO A 120 17.85 2.53 -8.65
N LEU A 121 18.38 1.72 -7.72
CA LEU A 121 19.50 2.14 -6.90
C LEU A 121 20.65 2.51 -7.85
N ALA A 122 21.06 3.76 -7.85
CA ALA A 122 22.28 4.17 -8.54
C ALA A 122 23.44 3.48 -7.81
N HIS A 123 23.92 2.36 -8.37
CA HIS A 123 25.20 1.80 -7.97
C HIS A 123 26.28 2.77 -8.47
N ASP A 124 26.87 3.53 -7.56
CA ASP A 124 28.10 4.27 -7.79
C ASP A 124 29.25 3.29 -8.06
N HIS A 125 29.22 2.65 -9.23
CA HIS A 125 30.43 2.07 -9.80
C HIS A 125 31.11 3.16 -10.62
N MET A 126 32.15 3.73 -10.06
CA MET A 126 33.18 4.39 -10.85
C MET A 126 33.67 3.40 -11.93
N GLY A 127 33.32 3.66 -13.16
CA GLY A 127 33.79 2.86 -14.29
C GLY A 127 32.71 2.78 -15.35
N GLY A 128 32.83 3.64 -16.37
CA GLY A 128 31.89 3.73 -17.47
C GLY A 128 31.68 2.39 -18.17
N MET A 129 30.43 2.07 -18.37
CA MET A 129 29.90 1.40 -19.56
C MET A 129 28.38 1.55 -19.48
N HIS A 130 27.79 2.00 -20.57
CA HIS A 130 26.36 2.02 -20.78
C HIS A 130 25.80 0.60 -20.62
N GLU A 131 25.15 0.30 -19.51
CA GLU A 131 24.37 -0.92 -19.36
C GLU A 131 22.95 -0.63 -19.84
N GLU A 132 22.62 -1.21 -21.00
CA GLU A 132 21.29 -1.18 -21.60
C GLU A 132 20.26 -1.71 -20.59
N ARG A 133 19.25 -0.89 -20.29
CA ARG A 133 18.10 -1.29 -19.48
C ARG A 133 17.34 -2.42 -20.17
N ILE A 134 17.44 -3.64 -19.67
CA ILE A 134 16.76 -4.82 -20.20
C ILE A 134 15.24 -4.80 -19.90
N TRP A 135 14.78 -3.93 -18.98
CA TRP A 135 13.38 -3.72 -18.68
C TRP A 135 13.05 -2.22 -18.63
N GLY A 136 12.88 -1.62 -19.78
CA GLY A 136 12.28 -0.31 -19.91
C GLY A 136 10.79 -0.40 -19.64
N GLY A 137 10.33 0.03 -18.47
CA GLY A 137 8.90 0.29 -18.24
C GLY A 137 8.36 1.29 -19.27
N ILE A 138 7.12 1.15 -19.66
CA ILE A 138 6.42 1.87 -20.76
C ILE A 138 6.29 3.39 -20.52
N SER A 139 6.86 3.93 -19.44
CA SER A 139 6.89 5.36 -19.15
C SER A 139 8.29 5.92 -19.30
N SER A 140 8.68 6.22 -20.52
CA SER A 140 9.82 7.06 -20.85
C SER A 140 9.44 8.54 -20.67
N GLY A 141 9.17 8.95 -19.46
CA GLY A 141 9.23 10.35 -19.08
C GLY A 141 10.71 10.74 -18.97
N SER A 142 11.29 11.29 -20.04
CA SER A 142 12.55 12.00 -19.96
C SER A 142 12.38 13.19 -19.02
N VAL A 143 12.74 12.97 -17.75
CA VAL A 143 12.99 14.09 -16.85
C VAL A 143 14.25 14.75 -17.40
N GLY A 144 14.04 15.85 -18.15
CA GLY A 144 15.09 16.74 -18.57
C GLY A 144 15.93 17.11 -17.34
N SER A 145 17.17 17.41 -17.57
CA SER A 145 18.16 17.94 -16.61
C SER A 145 17.67 19.30 -16.05
N GLU A 146 16.54 19.30 -15.35
CA GLU A 146 16.17 20.36 -14.45
C GLU A 146 16.92 20.15 -13.15
N MET A 147 17.49 21.24 -12.62
CA MET A 147 18.24 21.28 -11.36
C MET A 147 17.51 20.41 -10.32
N VAL A 148 18.15 19.29 -9.94
CA VAL A 148 17.65 18.42 -8.86
C VAL A 148 17.50 19.33 -7.65
N PRO A 149 16.30 19.48 -7.08
CA PRO A 149 16.13 20.27 -5.88
C PRO A 149 17.08 19.73 -4.82
N ASP A 150 17.63 20.62 -3.99
CA ASP A 150 18.56 20.31 -2.91
C ASP A 150 18.01 19.19 -2.02
N VAL A 151 18.30 17.94 -2.37
CA VAL A 151 17.83 16.73 -1.69
C VAL A 151 18.65 16.55 -0.43
N LEU A 152 18.00 16.40 0.71
CA LEU A 152 18.67 16.12 1.98
C LEU A 152 19.01 14.62 2.07
N PRO A 153 20.29 14.23 1.99
CA PRO A 153 20.70 12.84 2.19
C PRO A 153 20.80 12.54 3.68
N ILE A 154 20.29 11.39 4.11
CA ILE A 154 20.40 10.90 5.47
C ILE A 154 20.72 9.42 5.43
N GLU A 155 21.72 8.99 6.19
CA GLU A 155 22.07 7.59 6.35
C GLU A 155 21.35 7.01 7.56
N VAL A 156 20.73 5.85 7.39
CA VAL A 156 19.98 5.17 8.46
C VAL A 156 20.61 3.84 8.77
N THR A 157 21.05 3.68 10.00
CA THR A 157 21.52 2.39 10.51
C THR A 157 20.44 1.77 11.39
N ALA A 158 19.91 0.65 10.97
CA ALA A 158 18.96 -0.15 11.74
C ALA A 158 19.71 -1.22 12.56
N MET A 159 19.32 -1.37 13.81
CA MET A 159 19.84 -2.41 14.70
C MET A 159 18.81 -2.76 15.77
N GLN A 160 18.99 -3.89 16.47
CA GLN A 160 18.19 -4.28 17.63
C GLN A 160 18.61 -3.41 18.84
N PHE A 161 17.83 -2.47 19.35
CA PHE A 161 16.47 -2.11 18.98
C PHE A 161 16.39 -0.58 18.77
N SER A 162 17.03 -0.09 17.72
CA SER A 162 17.15 1.34 17.44
C SER A 162 17.35 1.61 15.96
N PHE A 163 16.86 2.78 15.52
CA PHE A 163 17.30 3.43 14.28
C PHE A 163 18.21 4.58 14.63
N LEU A 164 19.35 4.70 13.97
CA LEU A 164 20.26 5.85 14.06
C LEU A 164 20.24 6.59 12.73
N PHE A 165 20.09 7.89 12.80
CA PHE A 165 20.03 8.80 11.64
C PHE A 165 21.30 9.64 11.62
N HIS A 166 22.12 9.44 10.61
CA HIS A 166 23.34 10.20 10.40
C HIS A 166 23.12 11.23 9.28
N TYR A 167 23.47 12.48 9.56
CA TYR A 167 23.39 13.61 8.65
C TYR A 167 24.78 13.97 8.17
N PRO A 168 25.19 13.60 6.92
CA PRO A 168 26.56 13.77 6.45
C PRO A 168 27.02 15.22 6.44
N ASP A 169 26.16 16.17 6.08
CA ASP A 169 26.51 17.59 5.97
C ASP A 169 26.99 18.22 7.30
N GLY A 170 26.53 17.69 8.42
CA GLY A 170 26.89 18.19 9.77
C GLY A 170 27.67 17.20 10.63
N ASP A 171 27.92 16.00 10.12
CA ASP A 171 28.50 14.86 10.87
C ASP A 171 27.75 14.62 12.21
N ILE A 172 26.42 14.69 12.15
CA ILE A 172 25.54 14.54 13.32
C ILE A 172 24.82 13.21 13.25
N THR A 173 24.86 12.44 14.34
CA THR A 173 24.06 11.22 14.49
C THR A 173 23.03 11.42 15.60
N ALA A 174 21.77 11.12 15.29
CA ALA A 174 20.63 11.26 16.21
C ALA A 174 19.79 9.97 16.28
N GLY A 175 19.10 9.77 17.39
CA GLY A 175 18.11 8.70 17.54
C GLY A 175 16.71 9.09 17.03
N GLU A 176 16.50 10.34 16.67
CA GLU A 176 15.26 10.87 16.10
C GLU A 176 15.53 11.43 14.70
N LEU A 177 14.58 11.26 13.79
CA LEU A 177 14.67 11.81 12.44
C LEU A 177 14.11 13.23 12.40
N HIS A 178 14.98 14.19 12.10
CA HIS A 178 14.60 15.60 11.91
C HIS A 178 14.76 15.99 10.44
N VAL A 179 13.66 16.36 9.80
CA VAL A 179 13.67 16.75 8.39
C VAL A 179 12.89 18.04 8.17
N PRO A 180 13.28 18.89 7.21
CA PRO A 180 12.51 20.06 6.86
C PRO A 180 11.21 19.66 6.13
N ALA A 181 10.13 20.40 6.35
CA ALA A 181 8.95 20.28 5.51
C ALA A 181 9.22 20.85 4.10
N ASP A 182 8.52 20.31 3.11
CA ASP A 182 8.58 20.75 1.70
C ASP A 182 9.95 20.60 1.01
N ARG A 183 10.90 19.90 1.64
CA ARG A 183 12.18 19.57 1.04
C ARG A 183 12.26 18.05 0.79
N PRO A 184 12.73 17.63 -0.41
CA PRO A 184 12.95 16.22 -0.69
C PRO A 184 14.04 15.65 0.23
N VAL A 185 13.81 14.46 0.76
CA VAL A 185 14.70 13.72 1.63
C VAL A 185 14.96 12.34 1.04
N THR A 186 16.19 11.90 1.06
CA THR A 186 16.56 10.54 0.68
C THR A 186 17.22 9.83 1.85
N LEU A 187 16.63 8.75 2.29
CA LEU A 187 17.19 7.85 3.29
C LEU A 187 17.97 6.73 2.58
N ARG A 188 19.24 6.56 2.93
CA ARG A 188 20.03 5.38 2.59
C ARG A 188 20.10 4.50 3.82
N MET A 189 19.52 3.29 3.75
CA MET A 189 19.28 2.47 4.93
C MET A 189 20.06 1.17 4.86
N GLU A 190 20.69 0.80 5.99
CA GLU A 190 21.44 -0.44 6.16
C GLU A 190 21.09 -1.07 7.51
N SER A 191 20.98 -2.40 7.55
CA SER A 191 20.85 -3.15 8.81
C SER A 191 22.16 -3.77 9.24
N LYS A 192 22.44 -3.73 10.55
CA LYS A 192 23.66 -4.33 11.15
C LYS A 192 23.44 -5.77 11.65
N ASP A 193 22.21 -6.22 11.77
CA ASP A 193 21.89 -7.50 12.42
C ASP A 193 20.80 -8.31 11.69
N VAL A 194 19.55 -7.98 11.85
CA VAL A 194 18.40 -8.70 11.29
C VAL A 194 17.60 -7.81 10.33
N ILE A 195 16.56 -8.34 9.70
CA ILE A 195 15.65 -7.55 8.90
C ILE A 195 14.86 -6.62 9.82
N HIS A 196 14.82 -5.34 9.45
CA HIS A 196 13.95 -4.32 10.03
C HIS A 196 13.07 -3.73 8.93
N ALA A 197 12.07 -2.93 9.28
CA ALA A 197 11.33 -2.13 8.31
C ALA A 197 11.12 -0.71 8.85
N PHE A 198 11.51 0.26 8.05
CA PHE A 198 11.21 1.65 8.31
C PHE A 198 9.78 1.95 7.84
N TRP A 199 8.91 2.37 8.74
CA TRP A 199 7.53 2.68 8.44
C TRP A 199 7.05 3.92 9.16
N VAL A 200 6.56 4.90 8.39
CA VAL A 200 5.85 6.09 8.90
C VAL A 200 4.43 6.07 8.33
N PRO A 201 3.44 5.68 9.12
CA PRO A 201 2.05 5.54 8.66
C PRO A 201 1.47 6.79 8.02
N GLU A 202 1.74 7.96 8.58
CA GLU A 202 1.26 9.26 8.11
C GLU A 202 1.87 9.69 6.77
N PHE A 203 3.04 9.12 6.42
CA PHE A 203 3.71 9.36 5.14
C PHE A 203 3.34 8.34 4.08
N ARG A 204 2.64 7.24 4.46
CA ARG A 204 2.35 6.06 3.61
C ARG A 204 3.61 5.40 3.04
N LEU A 205 4.71 5.47 3.79
CA LEU A 205 6.01 4.93 3.39
C LEU A 205 6.39 3.76 4.28
N LYS A 206 6.68 2.62 3.66
CA LYS A 206 7.27 1.45 4.29
C LYS A 206 8.39 0.91 3.40
N GLN A 207 9.54 0.62 4.00
CA GLN A 207 10.67 0.00 3.31
C GLN A 207 11.38 -0.96 4.24
N ASP A 208 11.57 -2.19 3.78
CA ASP A 208 12.33 -3.20 4.50
C ASP A 208 13.83 -2.90 4.39
N ILE A 209 14.55 -3.14 5.49
CA ILE A 209 15.99 -2.93 5.61
C ILE A 209 16.62 -4.30 5.84
N ILE A 210 17.27 -4.84 4.79
CA ILE A 210 17.80 -6.20 4.77
C ILE A 210 19.32 -6.14 5.05
N PRO A 211 19.86 -6.96 5.97
CA PRO A 211 21.29 -7.00 6.22
C PRO A 211 22.10 -7.31 4.95
N GLY A 212 23.17 -6.54 4.73
CA GLY A 212 24.04 -6.68 3.56
C GLY A 212 23.46 -6.21 2.22
N GLN A 213 22.24 -5.65 2.23
CA GLN A 213 21.60 -5.11 1.04
C GLN A 213 21.14 -3.66 1.31
N PRO A 214 21.90 -2.65 0.86
CA PRO A 214 21.51 -1.26 1.03
C PRO A 214 20.18 -0.98 0.35
N THR A 215 19.29 -0.29 1.04
CA THR A 215 17.99 0.14 0.51
C THR A 215 17.88 1.66 0.54
N GLN A 216 17.06 2.21 -0.34
CA GLN A 216 16.87 3.66 -0.45
C GLN A 216 15.39 3.97 -0.43
N LEU A 217 15.02 5.04 0.28
CA LEU A 217 13.66 5.55 0.35
C LEU A 217 13.70 7.07 0.21
N SER A 218 12.88 7.61 -0.70
CA SER A 218 12.78 9.06 -0.91
C SER A 218 11.37 9.55 -0.58
N PHE A 219 11.27 10.70 0.07
CA PHE A 219 10.00 11.33 0.41
C PHE A 219 10.12 12.83 0.58
N THR A 220 8.98 13.52 0.59
CA THR A 220 8.87 14.92 0.98
C THR A 220 7.76 15.05 2.00
N ALA A 221 8.11 15.47 3.21
CA ALA A 221 7.14 15.76 4.25
C ALA A 221 6.41 17.08 3.94
N THR A 222 5.07 17.11 4.05
CA THR A 222 4.26 18.30 3.75
C THR A 222 3.72 19.01 4.99
N ARG A 223 3.69 18.30 6.12
CA ARG A 223 3.16 18.84 7.40
C ARG A 223 4.19 18.81 8.49
N PRO A 224 4.48 19.94 9.15
CA PRO A 224 5.21 19.96 10.39
C PRO A 224 4.45 19.21 11.49
N GLY A 225 5.16 18.39 12.27
CA GLY A 225 4.57 17.60 13.35
C GLY A 225 5.50 16.48 13.80
N ARG A 226 5.09 15.73 14.81
CA ARG A 226 5.78 14.55 15.31
C ARG A 226 5.03 13.31 14.88
N TYR A 227 5.71 12.41 14.18
CA TYR A 227 5.14 11.21 13.60
C TYR A 227 5.92 9.98 14.06
N PRO A 228 5.25 8.88 14.44
CA PRO A 228 5.95 7.68 14.86
C PRO A 228 6.67 7.03 13.68
N ILE A 229 7.92 6.64 13.89
CA ILE A 229 8.63 5.71 13.02
C ILE A 229 8.54 4.35 13.70
N VAL A 230 7.94 3.40 13.03
CA VAL A 230 7.67 2.06 13.56
C VAL A 230 8.47 1.04 12.78
N CYS A 231 9.08 0.07 13.47
CA CYS A 231 9.60 -1.11 12.81
C CYS A 231 8.44 -2.03 12.44
N ALA A 232 8.29 -2.38 11.17
CA ALA A 232 7.18 -3.20 10.68
C ALA A 232 7.60 -4.65 10.33
N GLU A 233 8.85 -5.05 10.67
CA GLU A 233 9.35 -6.43 10.56
C GLU A 233 9.76 -6.95 11.94
N LEU A 234 9.42 -8.21 12.25
CA LEU A 234 9.69 -8.82 13.55
C LEU A 234 11.20 -9.00 13.75
N CYS A 235 11.83 -8.07 14.42
CA CYS A 235 13.28 -8.02 14.62
C CYS A 235 13.76 -8.56 15.98
N GLY A 236 12.87 -9.06 16.85
CA GLY A 236 13.24 -9.67 18.12
C GLY A 236 12.31 -9.32 19.30
N PRO A 237 12.69 -9.67 20.55
CA PRO A 237 11.81 -9.58 21.73
C PRO A 237 11.30 -8.17 22.06
N TYR A 238 12.08 -7.15 21.72
CA TYR A 238 11.73 -5.73 21.97
C TYR A 238 11.33 -4.99 20.69
N HIS A 239 10.87 -5.72 19.67
CA HIS A 239 10.43 -5.17 18.40
C HIS A 239 9.47 -3.97 18.52
N LEU A 240 8.50 -4.03 19.43
CA LEU A 240 7.51 -2.97 19.65
C LEU A 240 8.09 -1.72 20.36
N SER A 241 9.31 -1.76 20.89
CA SER A 241 9.97 -0.60 21.49
C SER A 241 10.75 0.26 20.49
N LEU A 242 10.87 -0.18 19.24
CA LEU A 242 11.43 0.57 18.12
C LEU A 242 10.44 1.65 17.65
N ILE A 243 10.13 2.61 18.51
CA ILE A 243 9.28 3.76 18.16
C ILE A 243 10.19 4.99 18.14
N HIS A 244 10.46 5.50 16.95
CA HIS A 244 11.19 6.75 16.76
C HIS A 244 10.21 7.83 16.29
N ILE A 245 10.53 9.09 16.57
CA ILE A 245 9.69 10.22 16.21
C ILE A 245 10.35 10.96 15.06
N SER A 246 9.62 11.14 13.96
CA SER A 246 9.99 12.03 12.88
C SER A 246 9.43 13.43 13.16
N GLU A 247 10.24 14.45 13.09
CA GLU A 247 9.83 15.84 13.34
C GLU A 247 10.13 16.72 12.13
N PRO A 248 9.21 16.80 11.13
CA PRO A 248 9.31 17.79 10.07
C PRO A 248 9.19 19.21 10.65
N THR A 249 10.21 20.01 10.44
CA THR A 249 10.23 21.42 10.85
C THR A 249 10.03 22.35 9.64
N ARG A 250 9.49 23.54 9.86
CA ARG A 250 9.48 24.57 8.80
C ARG A 250 10.92 25.08 8.61
N PRO A 251 11.40 25.25 7.36
CA PRO A 251 12.65 25.97 7.14
C PRO A 251 12.49 27.41 7.66
N TYR A 252 13.50 27.89 8.37
CA TYR A 252 13.58 29.26 8.83
C TYR A 252 13.83 30.21 7.66
#